data_3b854ce995d72f6f1f692b0295034d3b
#
_entry.id   3b854ce995d72f6f1f692b0295034d3b
#
_cell.length_a   1.000
_cell.length_b   1.000
_cell.length_c   1.000
_cell.angle_alpha   90.00
_cell.angle_beta   90.00
_cell.angle_gamma   90.00
#
_symmetry.space_group_name_H-M   'P 1'
#
loop_
_entity.id
_entity.type
_entity.pdbx_description
1 polymer ?
#
loop_
_entity_poly.entity_id
_entity_poly.type
_entity_poly.pdbx_seq_one_letter_code
_entity_poly.pdbx_strand_id
1 'polypeptide(L)'
;MASCQKLISRVAKNSSASCKHQATSGKPQARHNSQVYIKPERIIMKTSEALKLVGGLSKPSKMPGWAYGLPAKECKTGSRLVKVKGSTCEGCYALKGCYVFKVVQEAQYRRLKSIKHELWTGAMALLINSKKSKWFRWHDSGDVQDEAHLMKIFAVCRLTPETKHWLPTREAWVKHFISMAPANLVIRFSAPMVDQAAPASWPTTSTVVTTGRTCPAPDQDNACGDCRACWDPKVRNVAYGQH
;
A
#
# COMPACT_ATOMS: atom_id res chain seq x y z
N MET A 1 -35.09 33.89 -25.49
CA MET A 1 -36.52 33.60 -25.45
C MET A 1 -36.71 32.72 -24.23
N ALA A 2 -37.10 33.29 -23.11
CA ALA A 2 -38.44 33.31 -22.54
C ALA A 2 -38.84 31.88 -22.14
N SER A 3 -38.93 31.57 -20.93
CA SER A 3 -39.83 31.87 -19.85
C SER A 3 -40.48 30.57 -19.36
N CYS A 4 -40.30 30.19 -18.15
CA CYS A 4 -41.44 29.90 -17.26
C CYS A 4 -40.99 29.85 -15.79
N GLN A 5 -41.20 30.98 -15.14
CA GLN A 5 -41.37 31.10 -13.69
C GLN A 5 -42.85 30.88 -13.36
N LYS A 6 -43.08 30.50 -12.09
CA LYS A 6 -44.31 30.54 -11.30
C LYS A 6 -45.07 29.22 -11.16
N LEU A 7 -45.07 28.69 -9.96
CA LEU A 7 -46.29 28.70 -9.16
C LEU A 7 -45.95 28.63 -7.65
N ILE A 8 -46.50 29.61 -6.98
CA ILE A 8 -46.40 29.99 -5.58
C ILE A 8 -47.59 29.43 -4.79
N SER A 9 -47.32 29.03 -3.55
CA SER A 9 -48.09 29.26 -2.32
C SER A 9 -49.43 28.60 -2.04
N ARG A 10 -49.58 28.39 -0.75
CA ARG A 10 -50.70 28.16 0.17
C ARG A 10 -50.93 26.69 0.53
N VAL A 11 -50.96 26.32 1.80
CA VAL A 11 -51.82 26.80 2.90
C VAL A 11 -51.17 26.48 4.24
N ALA A 12 -51.27 27.44 5.14
CA ALA A 12 -50.94 27.35 6.56
C ALA A 12 -52.12 26.85 7.40
N LYS A 13 -51.77 26.42 8.60
CA LYS A 13 -52.49 26.58 9.90
C LYS A 13 -53.05 25.34 10.56
N ASN A 14 -52.61 25.27 11.79
CA ASN A 14 -53.25 24.82 13.04
C ASN A 14 -53.10 23.33 13.42
N SER A 15 -52.31 23.03 14.48
CA SER A 15 -52.87 22.98 15.83
C SER A 15 -51.75 22.70 16.85
N SER A 16 -51.81 23.47 17.93
CA SER A 16 -51.06 23.35 19.16
C SER A 16 -51.43 22.10 19.92
N ALA A 17 -50.43 21.28 20.32
CA ALA A 17 -50.58 20.37 21.43
C ALA A 17 -49.26 20.37 22.24
N SER A 18 -49.35 21.00 23.41
CA SER A 18 -48.36 21.02 24.46
C SER A 18 -48.14 19.62 25.00
N CYS A 19 -46.97 19.07 24.91
CA CYS A 19 -46.56 17.94 25.72
C CYS A 19 -45.26 18.26 26.45
N LYS A 20 -45.37 18.57 27.73
CA LYS A 20 -44.28 18.70 28.67
C LYS A 20 -43.60 17.33 28.84
N HIS A 21 -42.37 17.16 28.37
CA HIS A 21 -41.54 16.06 28.77
C HIS A 21 -40.28 16.60 29.46
N GLN A 22 -40.10 16.11 30.66
CA GLN A 22 -38.99 16.38 31.58
C GLN A 22 -37.65 16.08 30.92
N ALA A 23 -36.75 17.02 31.01
CA ALA A 23 -35.35 16.83 30.65
C ALA A 23 -34.67 15.98 31.73
N THR A 24 -34.39 14.73 31.44
CA THR A 24 -33.42 13.93 32.18
C THR A 24 -32.03 14.22 31.63
N SER A 25 -31.22 14.83 32.48
CA SER A 25 -29.79 15.09 32.23
C SER A 25 -29.02 13.78 32.23
N GLY A 26 -28.95 13.11 31.08
CA GLY A 26 -28.05 11.99 30.82
C GLY A 26 -26.71 12.55 30.28
N LYS A 27 -25.66 12.53 31.12
CA LYS A 27 -24.29 12.78 30.69
C LYS A 27 -23.97 11.78 29.55
N PRO A 28 -23.32 12.21 28.43
CA PRO A 28 -22.87 11.25 27.42
C PRO A 28 -21.79 10.38 28.06
N GLN A 29 -22.06 9.10 28.20
CA GLN A 29 -21.04 8.12 28.49
C GLN A 29 -20.07 8.09 27.29
N ALA A 30 -18.84 8.52 27.54
CA ALA A 30 -17.73 8.31 26.63
C ALA A 30 -17.62 6.80 26.39
N ARG A 31 -17.94 6.38 25.16
CA ARG A 31 -17.64 5.01 24.71
C ARG A 31 -16.12 4.88 24.76
N HIS A 32 -15.63 4.19 25.76
CA HIS A 32 -14.25 3.70 25.80
C HIS A 32 -14.05 2.85 24.55
N ASN A 33 -13.34 3.41 23.59
CA ASN A 33 -12.81 2.66 22.48
C ASN A 33 -11.69 1.78 23.08
N SER A 34 -12.05 0.59 23.52
CA SER A 34 -11.09 -0.42 23.95
C SER A 34 -10.28 -0.80 22.74
N GLN A 35 -9.15 -0.10 22.56
CA GLN A 35 -8.06 -0.60 21.72
C GLN A 35 -7.72 -1.98 22.27
N VAL A 36 -8.07 -3.02 21.52
CA VAL A 36 -7.61 -4.37 21.78
C VAL A 36 -6.10 -4.35 21.57
N TYR A 37 -5.35 -4.11 22.64
CA TYR A 37 -3.93 -4.38 22.70
C TYR A 37 -3.78 -5.89 22.62
N ILE A 38 -3.61 -6.41 21.41
CA ILE A 38 -3.08 -7.77 21.22
C ILE A 38 -1.67 -7.71 21.78
N LYS A 39 -1.46 -8.20 23.02
CA LYS A 39 -0.12 -8.49 23.52
C LYS A 39 0.56 -9.33 22.44
N PRO A 40 1.76 -8.97 21.98
CA PRO A 40 2.51 -9.84 21.10
C PRO A 40 2.82 -11.10 21.88
N GLU A 41 2.02 -12.15 21.71
CA GLU A 41 2.41 -13.48 22.14
C GLU A 41 3.77 -13.72 21.51
N ARG A 42 4.73 -14.09 22.35
CA ARG A 42 6.10 -14.35 21.92
C ARG A 42 6.03 -15.53 20.98
N ILE A 43 5.98 -15.24 19.68
CA ILE A 43 5.96 -16.29 18.65
C ILE A 43 7.30 -17.00 18.75
N ILE A 44 7.31 -18.16 19.40
CA ILE A 44 8.47 -19.06 19.45
C ILE A 44 8.49 -19.82 18.14
N MET A 45 9.10 -19.22 17.11
CA MET A 45 9.21 -19.79 15.77
C MET A 45 10.67 -19.68 15.32
N LYS A 46 11.22 -20.75 14.75
CA LYS A 46 12.54 -20.69 14.11
C LYS A 46 12.48 -19.90 12.79
N THR A 47 13.56 -19.20 12.45
CA THR A 47 13.67 -18.46 11.18
C THR A 47 13.40 -19.34 9.96
N SER A 48 13.79 -20.61 9.99
CA SER A 48 13.52 -21.58 8.91
C SER A 48 12.02 -21.90 8.75
N GLU A 49 11.29 -21.96 9.85
CA GLU A 49 9.83 -22.17 9.86
C GLU A 49 9.11 -20.92 9.34
N ALA A 50 9.51 -19.74 9.82
CA ALA A 50 9.02 -18.47 9.34
C ALA A 50 9.21 -18.33 7.82
N LEU A 51 10.39 -18.71 7.30
CA LEU A 51 10.69 -18.65 5.87
C LEU A 51 9.77 -19.55 5.04
N LYS A 52 9.49 -20.75 5.51
CA LYS A 52 8.54 -21.68 4.87
C LYS A 52 7.12 -21.11 4.92
N LEU A 53 6.70 -20.60 6.10
CA LEU A 53 5.36 -20.07 6.31
C LEU A 53 5.04 -18.90 5.37
N VAL A 54 5.95 -17.91 5.25
CA VAL A 54 5.71 -16.74 4.40
C VAL A 54 5.98 -16.99 2.91
N GLY A 55 6.51 -18.15 2.52
CA GLY A 55 6.86 -18.46 1.14
C GLY A 55 8.17 -17.83 0.65
N GLY A 56 9.03 -17.37 1.56
CA GLY A 56 10.34 -16.79 1.28
C GLY A 56 10.33 -15.28 1.08
N LEU A 57 11.54 -14.69 1.04
CA LEU A 57 11.78 -13.28 0.69
C LEU A 57 12.54 -13.20 -0.64
N SER A 58 12.41 -12.09 -1.33
CA SER A 58 13.21 -11.73 -2.50
C SER A 58 14.40 -10.87 -2.07
N LYS A 59 15.54 -11.00 -2.76
CA LYS A 59 16.69 -10.12 -2.63
C LYS A 59 17.02 -9.54 -4.00
N PRO A 60 16.38 -8.44 -4.41
CA PRO A 60 16.67 -7.79 -5.68
C PRO A 60 18.13 -7.33 -5.72
N SER A 61 18.85 -7.64 -6.81
CA SER A 61 20.29 -7.35 -6.92
C SER A 61 20.56 -5.84 -7.08
N LYS A 62 19.61 -5.09 -7.63
CA LYS A 62 19.78 -3.70 -8.01
C LYS A 62 19.29 -2.69 -6.97
N MET A 63 18.74 -3.13 -5.86
CA MET A 63 18.27 -2.26 -4.77
C MET A 63 18.76 -2.73 -3.40
N PRO A 64 18.90 -1.83 -2.41
CA PRO A 64 19.28 -2.23 -1.07
C PRO A 64 18.18 -3.04 -0.39
N GLY A 65 18.62 -3.98 0.46
CA GLY A 65 17.73 -4.73 1.34
C GLY A 65 16.98 -5.88 0.66
N TRP A 66 15.82 -6.18 1.22
CA TRP A 66 15.00 -7.33 0.86
C TRP A 66 13.62 -6.88 0.38
N ALA A 67 12.93 -7.77 -0.30
CA ALA A 67 11.58 -7.51 -0.82
C ALA A 67 10.65 -8.70 -0.63
N TYR A 68 9.36 -8.45 -0.83
CA TYR A 68 8.31 -9.46 -0.82
C TYR A 68 7.43 -9.29 -2.05
N GLY A 69 7.77 -10.00 -3.13
CA GLY A 69 7.03 -9.95 -4.40
C GLY A 69 5.86 -10.92 -4.44
N LEU A 70 4.77 -10.46 -5.05
CA LEU A 70 3.57 -11.23 -5.36
C LEU A 70 3.42 -11.41 -6.87
N PRO A 71 2.57 -12.34 -7.36
CA PRO A 71 2.38 -12.51 -8.78
C PRO A 71 1.72 -11.26 -9.38
N ALA A 72 2.34 -10.67 -10.41
CA ALA A 72 1.82 -9.48 -11.08
C ALA A 72 0.47 -9.71 -11.77
N LYS A 73 0.18 -10.96 -12.17
CA LYS A 73 -1.11 -11.36 -12.72
C LYS A 73 -2.27 -11.16 -11.74
N GLU A 74 -1.98 -11.14 -10.44
CA GLU A 74 -2.96 -10.97 -9.36
C GLU A 74 -3.08 -9.51 -8.87
N CYS A 75 -2.41 -8.55 -9.55
CA CYS A 75 -2.66 -7.13 -9.32
C CYS A 75 -4.11 -6.78 -9.70
N LYS A 76 -4.89 -6.21 -8.79
CA LYS A 76 -6.30 -5.88 -9.09
C LYS A 76 -6.42 -4.71 -10.05
N THR A 77 -5.79 -3.58 -9.75
CA THR A 77 -5.76 -2.41 -10.64
C THR A 77 -4.79 -2.61 -11.79
N GLY A 78 -3.59 -3.14 -11.55
CA GLY A 78 -2.57 -3.34 -12.57
C GLY A 78 -2.99 -4.28 -13.69
N SER A 79 -3.71 -5.37 -13.41
CA SER A 79 -4.19 -6.31 -14.43
C SER A 79 -5.19 -5.68 -15.43
N ARG A 80 -5.95 -4.67 -14.99
CA ARG A 80 -6.83 -3.88 -15.87
C ARG A 80 -6.00 -2.89 -16.71
N LEU A 81 -5.04 -2.23 -16.09
CA LEU A 81 -4.19 -1.23 -16.74
C LEU A 81 -3.24 -1.84 -17.80
N VAL A 82 -2.87 -3.12 -17.69
CA VAL A 82 -2.09 -3.80 -18.75
C VAL A 82 -2.74 -3.69 -20.14
N LYS A 83 -4.07 -3.59 -20.19
CA LYS A 83 -4.85 -3.46 -21.43
C LYS A 83 -5.05 -2.00 -21.89
N VAL A 84 -4.57 -1.03 -21.12
CA VAL A 84 -4.75 0.41 -21.40
C VAL A 84 -3.48 0.96 -22.01
N LYS A 85 -3.57 1.43 -23.27
CA LYS A 85 -2.45 2.04 -24.00
C LYS A 85 -1.93 3.28 -23.25
N GLY A 86 -0.61 3.38 -23.15
CA GLY A 86 0.06 4.48 -22.45
C GLY A 86 0.04 4.33 -20.92
N SER A 87 -0.54 3.25 -20.39
CA SER A 87 -0.46 2.99 -18.95
C SER A 87 0.94 2.51 -18.56
N THR A 88 1.32 2.78 -17.32
CA THR A 88 2.59 2.29 -16.77
C THR A 88 2.60 0.77 -16.56
N CYS A 89 1.47 0.08 -16.74
CA CYS A 89 1.34 -1.36 -16.68
C CYS A 89 1.30 -2.04 -18.06
N GLU A 90 1.14 -1.31 -19.16
CA GLU A 90 1.11 -1.85 -20.54
C GLU A 90 2.34 -2.70 -20.85
N GLY A 91 3.50 -2.24 -20.43
CA GLY A 91 4.77 -2.96 -20.60
C GLY A 91 5.31 -3.61 -19.32
N CYS A 92 4.46 -4.01 -18.38
CA CYS A 92 4.86 -4.43 -17.06
C CYS A 92 6.03 -5.41 -17.05
N TYR A 93 7.15 -4.99 -16.46
CA TYR A 93 8.37 -5.81 -16.35
C TYR A 93 8.16 -7.10 -15.56
N ALA A 94 7.21 -7.11 -14.60
CA ALA A 94 6.92 -8.27 -13.78
C ALA A 94 6.07 -9.34 -14.51
N LEU A 95 5.74 -9.11 -15.78
CA LEU A 95 5.14 -10.09 -16.70
C LEU A 95 6.13 -10.61 -17.74
N LYS A 96 7.42 -10.25 -17.62
CA LYS A 96 8.49 -10.55 -18.59
C LYS A 96 9.76 -11.05 -17.88
N GLY A 97 10.75 -11.41 -18.66
CA GLY A 97 12.08 -11.79 -18.18
C GLY A 97 12.06 -12.87 -17.09
N CYS A 98 12.85 -12.73 -16.05
CA CYS A 98 12.93 -13.74 -15.00
C CYS A 98 11.63 -13.96 -14.21
N TYR A 99 10.69 -13.03 -14.25
CA TYR A 99 9.40 -13.17 -13.57
C TYR A 99 8.48 -14.24 -14.19
N VAL A 100 8.74 -14.64 -15.44
CA VAL A 100 7.98 -15.73 -16.09
C VAL A 100 8.58 -17.12 -15.83
N PHE A 101 9.75 -17.21 -15.19
CA PHE A 101 10.31 -18.50 -14.82
C PHE A 101 9.42 -19.21 -13.80
N LYS A 102 9.16 -20.51 -14.03
CA LYS A 102 8.27 -21.33 -13.20
C LYS A 102 8.61 -21.23 -11.70
N VAL A 103 9.89 -21.35 -11.35
CA VAL A 103 10.36 -21.27 -9.95
C VAL A 103 10.03 -19.91 -9.30
N VAL A 104 10.10 -18.81 -10.06
CA VAL A 104 9.77 -17.45 -9.56
C VAL A 104 8.26 -17.34 -9.37
N GLN A 105 7.47 -17.77 -10.34
CA GLN A 105 6.00 -17.75 -10.26
C GLN A 105 5.50 -18.59 -9.09
N GLU A 106 5.99 -19.81 -8.93
CA GLU A 106 5.63 -20.67 -7.81
C GLU A 106 5.95 -20.03 -6.46
N ALA A 107 7.12 -19.35 -6.34
CA ALA A 107 7.47 -18.64 -5.13
C ALA A 107 6.51 -17.48 -4.85
N GLN A 108 6.11 -16.72 -5.88
CA GLN A 108 5.15 -15.63 -5.76
C GLN A 108 3.76 -16.12 -5.36
N TYR A 109 3.26 -17.21 -5.94
CA TYR A 109 1.97 -17.80 -5.57
C TYR A 109 1.99 -18.40 -4.16
N ARG A 110 3.10 -19.03 -3.73
CA ARG A 110 3.26 -19.45 -2.32
C ARG A 110 3.13 -18.27 -1.37
N ARG A 111 3.78 -17.13 -1.68
CA ARG A 111 3.68 -15.89 -0.90
C ARG A 111 2.25 -15.35 -0.85
N LEU A 112 1.58 -15.29 -1.99
CA LEU A 112 0.19 -14.84 -2.06
C LEU A 112 -0.72 -15.70 -1.18
N LYS A 113 -0.59 -17.02 -1.24
CA LYS A 113 -1.36 -17.94 -0.41
C LYS A 113 -1.07 -17.74 1.08
N SER A 114 0.19 -17.51 1.43
CA SER A 114 0.63 -17.40 2.81
C SER A 114 0.11 -16.15 3.55
N ILE A 115 -0.23 -15.07 2.83
CA ILE A 115 -0.78 -13.84 3.44
C ILE A 115 -2.00 -14.11 4.32
N LYS A 116 -2.79 -15.13 3.97
CA LYS A 116 -4.00 -15.51 4.71
C LYS A 116 -3.69 -16.19 6.04
N HIS A 117 -2.49 -16.70 6.24
CA HIS A 117 -2.11 -17.41 7.46
C HIS A 117 -2.11 -16.45 8.66
N GLU A 118 -2.62 -16.88 9.81
CA GLU A 118 -2.73 -16.08 11.03
C GLU A 118 -1.35 -15.62 11.55
N LEU A 119 -0.36 -16.51 11.55
CA LEU A 119 1.00 -16.24 12.01
C LEU A 119 1.86 -15.47 11.00
N TRP A 120 1.32 -15.10 9.82
CA TRP A 120 2.10 -14.46 8.75
C TRP A 120 2.78 -13.17 9.22
N THR A 121 2.08 -12.33 9.98
CA THR A 121 2.59 -11.05 10.45
C THR A 121 3.84 -11.23 11.32
N GLY A 122 3.77 -12.13 12.31
CA GLY A 122 4.89 -12.40 13.21
C GLY A 122 6.05 -13.09 12.48
N ALA A 123 5.76 -14.02 11.57
CA ALA A 123 6.78 -14.69 10.78
C ALA A 123 7.51 -13.71 9.84
N MET A 124 6.79 -12.77 9.20
CA MET A 124 7.39 -11.70 8.39
C MET A 124 8.29 -10.79 9.23
N ALA A 125 7.81 -10.34 10.39
CA ALA A 125 8.60 -9.49 11.28
C ALA A 125 9.88 -10.20 11.76
N LEU A 126 9.80 -11.48 12.16
CA LEU A 126 10.94 -12.28 12.53
C LEU A 126 11.98 -12.37 11.39
N LEU A 127 11.51 -12.61 10.16
CA LEU A 127 12.41 -12.70 9.00
C LEU A 127 13.07 -11.36 8.68
N ILE A 128 12.34 -10.28 8.65
CA ILE A 128 12.87 -8.94 8.34
C ILE A 128 13.93 -8.57 9.38
N ASN A 129 13.64 -8.74 10.67
CA ASN A 129 14.59 -8.49 11.75
C ASN A 129 15.85 -9.38 11.64
N SER A 130 15.69 -10.66 11.26
CA SER A 130 16.82 -11.57 11.08
C SER A 130 17.79 -11.16 9.96
N LYS A 131 17.29 -10.40 8.97
CA LYS A 131 18.12 -9.92 7.85
C LYS A 131 19.02 -8.73 8.22
N LYS A 132 18.78 -8.08 9.36
CA LYS A 132 19.54 -6.90 9.83
C LYS A 132 19.67 -5.81 8.74
N SER A 133 18.69 -5.72 7.85
CA SER A 133 18.67 -4.75 6.75
C SER A 133 17.89 -3.52 7.17
N LYS A 134 18.46 -2.34 6.92
CA LYS A 134 17.76 -1.06 7.15
C LYS A 134 16.64 -0.78 6.15
N TRP A 135 16.55 -1.56 5.07
CA TRP A 135 15.65 -1.29 3.94
C TRP A 135 14.84 -2.51 3.58
N PHE A 136 13.54 -2.31 3.35
CA PHE A 136 12.62 -3.33 2.89
C PHE A 136 11.64 -2.74 1.86
N ARG A 137 11.40 -3.46 0.76
CA ARG A 137 10.42 -3.09 -0.26
C ARG A 137 9.26 -4.08 -0.27
N TRP A 138 8.05 -3.56 -0.14
CA TRP A 138 6.85 -4.33 -0.40
C TRP A 138 6.59 -4.37 -1.91
N HIS A 139 6.32 -5.53 -2.44
CA HIS A 139 5.88 -5.75 -3.81
C HIS A 139 6.87 -5.22 -4.87
N ASP A 140 8.04 -5.86 -4.96
CA ASP A 140 8.91 -5.72 -6.14
C ASP A 140 8.22 -6.23 -7.42
N SER A 141 7.21 -7.09 -7.28
CA SER A 141 6.17 -7.42 -8.25
C SER A 141 4.84 -7.65 -7.53
N GLY A 142 3.73 -7.51 -8.22
CA GLY A 142 2.41 -7.56 -7.61
C GLY A 142 2.03 -6.26 -6.88
N ASP A 143 0.94 -6.27 -6.14
CA ASP A 143 0.45 -5.14 -5.35
C ASP A 143 -0.28 -5.63 -4.09
N VAL A 144 -0.62 -4.70 -3.19
CA VAL A 144 -1.44 -4.98 -2.02
C VAL A 144 -2.80 -5.53 -2.44
N GLN A 145 -3.25 -6.62 -1.76
CA GLN A 145 -4.39 -7.39 -2.23
C GLN A 145 -5.73 -6.86 -1.72
N ASP A 146 -5.77 -6.48 -0.45
CA ASP A 146 -6.98 -6.00 0.24
C ASP A 146 -6.60 -5.26 1.51
N GLU A 147 -7.59 -4.75 2.22
CA GLU A 147 -7.42 -4.02 3.48
C GLU A 147 -6.78 -4.91 4.55
N ALA A 148 -7.19 -6.17 4.66
CA ALA A 148 -6.62 -7.09 5.64
C ALA A 148 -5.12 -7.30 5.42
N HIS A 149 -4.69 -7.42 4.15
CA HIS A 149 -3.27 -7.50 3.79
C HIS A 149 -2.54 -6.20 4.15
N LEU A 150 -3.12 -5.03 3.85
CA LEU A 150 -2.54 -3.73 4.20
C LEU A 150 -2.35 -3.59 5.71
N MET A 151 -3.35 -3.97 6.51
CA MET A 151 -3.24 -3.94 7.97
C MET A 151 -2.16 -4.88 8.51
N LYS A 152 -2.00 -6.06 7.91
CA LYS A 152 -0.88 -6.96 8.23
C LYS A 152 0.47 -6.34 7.90
N ILE A 153 0.61 -5.65 6.75
CA ILE A 153 1.82 -4.89 6.39
C ILE A 153 2.11 -3.82 7.46
N PHE A 154 1.11 -3.05 7.88
CA PHE A 154 1.28 -2.04 8.94
C PHE A 154 1.73 -2.67 10.26
N ALA A 155 1.16 -3.80 10.63
CA ALA A 155 1.57 -4.52 11.84
C ALA A 155 3.03 -5.02 11.74
N VAL A 156 3.45 -5.56 10.59
CA VAL A 156 4.86 -5.94 10.34
C VAL A 156 5.78 -4.74 10.49
N CYS A 157 5.44 -3.59 9.89
CA CYS A 157 6.25 -2.38 9.99
C CYS A 157 6.42 -1.93 11.45
N ARG A 158 5.35 -1.98 12.27
CA ARG A 158 5.44 -1.67 13.72
C ARG A 158 6.34 -2.64 14.48
N LEU A 159 6.36 -3.91 14.09
CA LEU A 159 7.20 -4.95 14.70
C LEU A 159 8.66 -4.93 14.20
N THR A 160 8.98 -4.09 13.23
CA THR A 160 10.32 -3.94 12.64
C THR A 160 10.76 -2.48 12.60
N PRO A 161 10.81 -1.79 13.76
CA PRO A 161 11.01 -0.33 13.83
C PRO A 161 12.35 0.14 13.25
N GLU A 162 13.38 -0.69 13.28
CA GLU A 162 14.72 -0.38 12.76
C GLU A 162 14.80 -0.48 11.23
N THR A 163 13.76 -1.00 10.58
CA THR A 163 13.70 -1.14 9.13
C THR A 163 12.83 -0.06 8.52
N LYS A 164 13.32 0.63 7.51
CA LYS A 164 12.54 1.54 6.68
C LYS A 164 11.87 0.77 5.55
N HIS A 165 10.56 0.92 5.46
CA HIS A 165 9.72 0.22 4.50
C HIS A 165 9.26 1.15 3.38
N TRP A 166 9.17 0.61 2.18
CA TRP A 166 8.60 1.26 1.01
C TRP A 166 7.52 0.37 0.39
N LEU A 167 6.31 0.91 0.24
CA LEU A 167 5.18 0.28 -0.42
C LEU A 167 4.78 1.08 -1.66
N PRO A 168 5.22 0.71 -2.86
CA PRO A 168 4.61 1.21 -4.09
C PRO A 168 3.25 0.54 -4.29
N THR A 169 2.23 1.31 -4.64
CA THR A 169 0.88 0.76 -4.89
C THR A 169 0.15 1.55 -5.96
N ARG A 170 -0.71 0.89 -6.73
CA ARG A 170 -1.69 1.48 -7.64
C ARG A 170 -3.11 1.43 -7.08
N GLU A 171 -3.28 0.80 -5.95
CA GLU A 171 -4.59 0.64 -5.32
C GLU A 171 -5.00 1.95 -4.66
N ALA A 172 -5.90 2.72 -5.32
CA ALA A 172 -6.31 4.05 -4.88
C ALA A 172 -7.00 4.04 -3.51
N TRP A 173 -7.67 2.95 -3.15
CA TRP A 173 -8.35 2.78 -1.87
C TRP A 173 -7.38 2.83 -0.66
N VAL A 174 -6.10 2.52 -0.86
CA VAL A 174 -5.06 2.61 0.19
C VAL A 174 -4.96 4.01 0.77
N LYS A 175 -5.38 5.04 0.04
CA LYS A 175 -5.41 6.42 0.49
C LYS A 175 -6.19 6.61 1.79
N HIS A 176 -7.27 5.89 1.98
CA HIS A 176 -8.11 5.98 3.18
C HIS A 176 -7.38 5.54 4.46
N PHE A 177 -6.26 4.83 4.34
CA PHE A 177 -5.50 4.26 5.44
C PHE A 177 -4.15 4.95 5.69
N ILE A 178 -3.80 5.99 4.92
CA ILE A 178 -2.48 6.66 5.03
C ILE A 178 -2.25 7.22 6.43
N SER A 179 -3.28 7.78 7.07
CA SER A 179 -3.18 8.32 8.44
C SER A 179 -2.85 7.26 9.51
N MET A 180 -3.07 5.99 9.20
CA MET A 180 -2.78 4.85 10.08
C MET A 180 -1.41 4.23 9.80
N ALA A 181 -0.72 4.69 8.74
CA ALA A 181 0.56 4.12 8.34
C ALA A 181 1.63 4.33 9.42
N PRO A 182 2.44 3.31 9.73
CA PRO A 182 3.58 3.45 10.64
C PRO A 182 4.61 4.44 10.11
N ALA A 183 5.27 5.17 11.03
CA ALA A 183 6.25 6.21 10.69
C ALA A 183 7.44 5.71 9.85
N ASN A 184 7.77 4.42 9.95
CA ASN A 184 8.83 3.77 9.19
C ASN A 184 8.37 3.21 7.82
N LEU A 185 7.13 3.51 7.39
CA LEU A 185 6.57 3.08 6.10
C LEU A 185 6.28 4.28 5.19
N VAL A 186 6.88 4.29 4.01
CA VAL A 186 6.54 5.22 2.92
C VAL A 186 5.64 4.50 1.92
N ILE A 187 4.41 4.98 1.78
CA ILE A 187 3.44 4.48 0.79
C ILE A 187 3.48 5.43 -0.41
N ARG A 188 3.96 4.96 -1.58
CA ARG A 188 4.00 5.74 -2.81
C ARG A 188 2.91 5.29 -3.76
N PHE A 189 1.98 6.19 -4.05
CA PHE A 189 1.01 5.94 -5.10
C PHE A 189 1.69 6.02 -6.46
N SER A 190 1.65 4.95 -7.20
CA SER A 190 2.21 4.87 -8.54
C SER A 190 1.20 5.40 -9.57
N ALA A 191 1.50 6.53 -10.22
CA ALA A 191 0.62 7.12 -11.24
C ALA A 191 0.30 6.11 -12.35
N PRO A 192 -0.96 6.02 -12.79
CA PRO A 192 -1.38 4.95 -13.71
C PRO A 192 -0.89 5.12 -15.13
N MET A 193 -0.64 6.35 -15.58
CA MET A 193 -0.28 6.64 -16.97
C MET A 193 1.15 7.19 -17.08
N VAL A 194 1.80 6.89 -18.17
CA VAL A 194 3.12 7.47 -18.53
C VAL A 194 2.95 8.96 -18.81
N ASP A 195 3.92 9.77 -18.42
CA ASP A 195 3.98 11.23 -18.60
C ASP A 195 2.83 12.03 -17.94
N GLN A 196 2.02 11.39 -17.12
CA GLN A 196 0.99 12.09 -16.36
C GLN A 196 1.47 12.45 -14.95
N ALA A 197 1.06 13.63 -14.50
CA ALA A 197 1.30 14.08 -13.15
C ALA A 197 0.61 13.16 -12.14
N ALA A 198 1.28 12.88 -11.04
CA ALA A 198 0.69 12.15 -9.94
C ALA A 198 -0.37 13.00 -9.21
N PRO A 199 -1.43 12.40 -8.66
CA PRO A 199 -2.46 13.12 -7.94
C PRO A 199 -1.90 13.93 -6.77
N ALA A 200 -2.18 15.23 -6.74
CA ALA A 200 -1.71 16.15 -5.70
C ALA A 200 -2.19 15.75 -4.28
N SER A 201 -3.29 15.02 -4.21
CA SER A 201 -3.91 14.57 -2.95
C SER A 201 -3.18 13.42 -2.24
N TRP A 202 -2.10 12.87 -2.84
CA TRP A 202 -1.26 11.86 -2.19
C TRP A 202 0.01 12.51 -1.62
N PRO A 203 0.42 12.17 -0.39
CA PRO A 203 1.61 12.77 0.24
C PRO A 203 2.89 12.36 -0.49
N THR A 204 2.98 11.11 -0.92
CA THR A 204 4.12 10.55 -1.65
C THR A 204 3.67 9.73 -2.85
N THR A 205 4.31 9.95 -3.98
CA THR A 205 3.94 9.40 -5.28
C THR A 205 5.15 8.88 -6.06
N SER A 206 4.88 8.12 -7.11
CA SER A 206 5.84 7.86 -8.18
C SER A 206 5.18 7.97 -9.55
N THR A 207 5.94 8.40 -10.54
CA THR A 207 5.53 8.54 -11.94
C THR A 207 6.48 7.76 -12.83
N VAL A 208 6.01 7.39 -14.02
CA VAL A 208 6.87 6.91 -15.12
C VAL A 208 6.86 7.96 -16.21
N VAL A 209 8.02 8.36 -16.65
CA VAL A 209 8.20 9.46 -17.61
C VAL A 209 9.14 9.05 -18.75
N THR A 210 8.89 9.61 -19.94
CA THR A 210 9.78 9.44 -21.08
C THR A 210 11.03 10.33 -20.96
N THR A 211 10.87 11.51 -20.33
CA THR A 211 11.95 12.47 -20.09
C THR A 211 11.86 13.04 -18.65
N GLY A 212 12.97 13.57 -18.13
CA GLY A 212 12.96 14.24 -16.82
C GLY A 212 12.85 13.28 -15.61
N ARG A 213 13.35 12.05 -15.74
CA ARG A 213 13.42 11.13 -14.58
C ARG A 213 14.24 11.70 -13.43
N THR A 214 13.83 11.42 -12.20
CA THR A 214 14.59 11.77 -10.99
C THR A 214 15.28 10.55 -10.35
N CYS A 215 14.91 9.34 -10.78
CA CYS A 215 15.59 8.13 -10.33
C CYS A 215 16.95 7.99 -11.05
N PRO A 216 18.08 7.94 -10.30
CA PRO A 216 19.41 7.87 -10.90
C PRO A 216 19.80 6.45 -11.34
N ALA A 217 19.00 5.43 -10.98
CA ALA A 217 19.38 4.03 -11.21
C ALA A 217 19.78 3.70 -12.65
N PRO A 218 19.12 4.22 -13.71
CA PRO A 218 19.56 3.94 -15.10
C PRO A 218 20.99 4.39 -15.42
N ASP A 219 21.49 5.43 -14.75
CA ASP A 219 22.86 5.94 -14.92
C ASP A 219 23.88 5.22 -14.02
N GLN A 220 23.44 4.26 -13.23
CA GLN A 220 24.20 3.50 -12.21
C GLN A 220 24.00 1.99 -12.44
N ASP A 221 24.16 1.50 -13.65
CA ASP A 221 23.94 0.08 -14.01
C ASP A 221 22.59 -0.47 -13.55
N ASN A 222 21.57 0.38 -13.58
CA ASN A 222 20.23 0.14 -13.04
C ASN A 222 20.22 -0.19 -11.54
N ALA A 223 21.23 0.21 -10.78
CA ALA A 223 21.32 0.01 -9.34
C ALA A 223 20.99 1.30 -8.59
N CYS A 224 20.43 1.16 -7.39
CA CYS A 224 20.09 2.32 -6.55
C CYS A 224 21.32 3.07 -6.02
N GLY A 225 22.52 2.44 -6.00
CA GLY A 225 23.70 3.04 -5.37
C GLY A 225 23.35 3.55 -3.96
N ASP A 226 23.72 4.79 -3.66
CA ASP A 226 23.43 5.44 -2.37
C ASP A 226 22.07 6.15 -2.32
N CYS A 227 21.32 6.19 -3.44
CA CYS A 227 20.01 6.80 -3.47
C CYS A 227 18.99 6.02 -2.62
N ARG A 228 18.24 6.74 -1.79
CA ARG A 228 17.18 6.18 -0.91
C ARG A 228 15.86 6.93 -1.05
N ALA A 229 15.68 7.70 -2.13
CA ALA A 229 14.51 8.53 -2.37
C ALA A 229 13.17 7.77 -2.24
N CYS A 230 13.13 6.48 -2.63
CA CYS A 230 11.92 5.67 -2.53
C CYS A 230 11.45 5.46 -1.07
N TRP A 231 12.37 5.46 -0.10
CA TRP A 231 12.11 5.30 1.34
C TRP A 231 12.05 6.63 2.10
N ASP A 232 12.23 7.76 1.42
CA ASP A 232 12.24 9.07 2.06
C ASP A 232 10.86 9.74 1.94
N PRO A 233 10.12 9.96 3.04
CA PRO A 233 8.82 10.62 3.00
C PRO A 233 8.89 12.10 2.61
N LYS A 234 10.07 12.73 2.69
CA LYS A 234 10.29 14.12 2.25
C LYS A 234 10.34 14.26 0.73
N VAL A 235 10.69 13.19 0.02
CA VAL A 235 10.66 13.16 -1.44
C VAL A 235 9.23 12.92 -1.91
N ARG A 236 8.56 13.97 -2.34
CA ARG A 236 7.15 13.91 -2.74
C ARG A 236 6.89 12.98 -3.92
N ASN A 237 7.68 13.08 -4.98
CA ASN A 237 7.55 12.25 -6.17
C ASN A 237 8.89 11.66 -6.61
N VAL A 238 8.90 10.40 -7.00
CA VAL A 238 10.04 9.77 -7.68
C VAL A 238 9.61 9.47 -9.10
N ALA A 239 10.25 10.12 -10.08
CA ALA A 239 10.02 9.88 -11.51
C ALA A 239 11.00 8.81 -12.01
N TYR A 240 10.46 7.69 -12.47
CA TYR A 240 11.21 6.60 -13.11
C TYR A 240 11.19 6.78 -14.63
N GLY A 241 12.27 6.41 -15.32
CA GLY A 241 12.27 6.30 -16.78
C GLY A 241 11.35 5.15 -17.23
N GLN A 242 10.74 5.30 -18.39
CA GLN A 242 10.01 4.22 -19.04
C GLN A 242 11.00 3.11 -19.46
N HIS A 243 10.64 1.84 -19.24
CA HIS A 243 11.44 0.65 -19.56
C HIS A 243 11.06 0.06 -20.90
#